data_ccda432497064248960f6093b84dd419
#
_entry.id   ccda432497064248960f6093b84dd419
#
_cell.length_a   1.000
_cell.length_b   1.000
_cell.length_c   1.000
_cell.angle_alpha   90.00
_cell.angle_beta   90.00
_cell.angle_gamma   90.00
#
_symmetry.space_group_name_H-M   'P 1'
#
loop_
_entity.id
_entity.type
_entity.pdbx_description
1 polymer ?
#
loop_
_entity_poly.entity_id
_entity_poly.type
_entity_poly.pdbx_seq_one_letter_code
_entity_poly.pdbx_strand_id
1 'polypeptide(L)'
;GLASCVGHRSDISILQHGFSHSNYAPANEKKSEYGRHRPNKEILNEINKGYTRLQELFIQSVQPIFVPPWNRIDDHLIPLVSELGFCAVSAFGREKPGIELQQINTHIDLIDWRGTRGFVGEDVALIALSNQLSERRHNKNCSKKAIGLMTHHLNHDKETWRFLERLLEVTLHNSACKWMPVETLLEQT
;
A
#
# COMPACT_ATOMS: atom_id res chain seq x y z
N GLY A 1 -13.25 -18.45 8.56
CA GLY A 1 -12.61 -17.18 8.90
C GLY A 1 -12.06 -16.44 7.68
N LEU A 2 -11.41 -15.27 7.86
CA LEU A 2 -10.93 -14.47 6.73
C LEU A 2 -10.01 -15.26 5.78
N ALA A 3 -9.10 -16.06 6.31
CA ALA A 3 -8.20 -16.88 5.51
C ALA A 3 -8.94 -17.86 4.57
N SER A 4 -10.05 -18.46 5.03
CA SER A 4 -10.87 -19.33 4.17
C SER A 4 -11.68 -18.55 3.13
N CYS A 5 -11.97 -17.27 3.35
CA CYS A 5 -12.68 -16.45 2.39
C CYS A 5 -11.78 -15.92 1.27
N VAL A 6 -10.52 -15.58 1.58
CA VAL A 6 -9.61 -14.91 0.63
C VAL A 6 -8.48 -15.80 0.11
N GLY A 7 -8.09 -16.85 0.85
CA GLY A 7 -6.91 -17.67 0.54
C GLY A 7 -6.97 -18.49 -0.75
N HIS A 8 -8.14 -18.56 -1.42
CA HIS A 8 -8.32 -19.25 -2.72
C HIS A 8 -8.64 -18.28 -3.87
N ARG A 9 -8.59 -16.97 -3.61
CA ARG A 9 -8.92 -15.95 -4.61
C ARG A 9 -7.65 -15.48 -5.31
N SER A 10 -7.62 -15.61 -6.63
CA SER A 10 -6.52 -15.14 -7.48
C SER A 10 -6.50 -13.63 -7.71
N ASP A 11 -7.58 -12.94 -7.33
CA ASP A 11 -7.74 -11.49 -7.46
C ASP A 11 -7.40 -10.73 -6.17
N ILE A 12 -6.92 -11.46 -5.13
CA ILE A 12 -6.53 -10.89 -3.84
C ILE A 12 -5.11 -11.30 -3.49
N SER A 13 -4.26 -10.33 -3.21
CA SER A 13 -2.91 -10.53 -2.68
C SER A 13 -2.83 -10.02 -1.25
N ILE A 14 -2.15 -10.76 -0.39
CA ILE A 14 -1.94 -10.42 1.01
C ILE A 14 -0.58 -9.77 1.17
N LEU A 15 -0.56 -8.58 1.76
CA LEU A 15 0.65 -7.82 2.04
C LEU A 15 0.79 -7.62 3.55
N GLN A 16 2.03 -7.57 4.04
CA GLN A 16 2.25 -7.30 5.46
C GLN A 16 2.14 -5.81 5.77
N HIS A 17 1.11 -5.43 6.54
CA HIS A 17 0.91 -4.06 7.02
C HIS A 17 1.40 -3.89 8.45
N GLY A 18 2.71 -3.81 8.62
CA GLY A 18 3.34 -3.76 9.94
C GLY A 18 3.21 -5.07 10.73
N PHE A 19 3.37 -4.98 12.05
CA PHE A 19 3.22 -6.10 12.99
C PHE A 19 2.08 -5.86 13.98
N SER A 20 2.09 -4.73 14.68
CA SER A 20 1.11 -4.41 15.72
C SER A 20 0.35 -3.10 15.46
N HIS A 21 0.75 -2.35 14.45
CA HIS A 21 0.26 -0.99 14.15
C HIS A 21 0.39 -0.05 15.36
N SER A 22 1.44 -0.26 16.18
CA SER A 22 1.72 0.53 17.39
C SER A 22 2.66 1.69 17.10
N ASN A 23 2.34 2.85 17.68
CA ASN A 23 3.20 4.02 17.56
C ASN A 23 4.32 3.98 18.61
N TYR A 24 5.57 3.99 18.16
CA TYR A 24 6.76 4.07 19.02
C TYR A 24 7.47 5.42 18.91
N ALA A 25 7.03 6.31 18.03
CA ALA A 25 7.59 7.64 17.92
C ALA A 25 7.17 8.52 19.13
N PRO A 26 8.04 9.46 19.57
CA PRO A 26 7.70 10.44 20.61
C PRO A 26 6.48 11.29 20.23
N ALA A 27 5.84 11.91 21.22
CA ALA A 27 4.60 12.66 21.05
C ALA A 27 4.75 13.89 20.11
N ASN A 28 5.96 14.42 19.98
CA ASN A 28 6.30 15.55 19.11
C ASN A 28 6.66 15.13 17.66
N GLU A 29 6.68 13.83 17.38
CA GLU A 29 6.98 13.28 16.06
C GLU A 29 5.75 12.64 15.40
N LYS A 30 5.83 12.42 14.10
CA LYS A 30 4.78 11.70 13.37
C LYS A 30 4.79 10.23 13.78
N LYS A 31 3.59 9.66 13.98
CA LYS A 31 3.43 8.24 14.33
C LYS A 31 4.25 7.35 13.40
N SER A 32 4.97 6.40 13.97
CA SER A 32 5.73 5.39 13.24
C SER A 32 5.89 4.12 14.08
N GLU A 33 5.71 2.96 13.47
CA GLU A 33 6.06 1.67 14.06
C GLU A 33 7.54 1.33 13.77
N TYR A 34 8.05 1.82 12.63
CA TYR A 34 9.36 1.49 12.07
C TYR A 34 10.27 2.72 11.98
N GLY A 35 10.44 3.39 13.12
CA GLY A 35 11.34 4.53 13.31
C GLY A 35 12.63 4.13 14.02
N ARG A 36 13.48 5.14 14.32
CA ARG A 36 14.77 4.97 15.02
C ARG A 36 14.67 4.79 16.54
N HIS A 37 13.43 4.78 17.07
CA HIS A 37 13.18 4.75 18.52
C HIS A 37 13.20 3.33 19.11
N ARG A 38 13.50 2.32 18.28
CA ARG A 38 13.52 0.92 18.67
C ARG A 38 14.78 0.23 18.15
N PRO A 39 15.27 -0.80 18.86
CA PRO A 39 16.38 -1.61 18.36
C PRO A 39 16.00 -2.33 17.05
N ASN A 40 16.88 -2.26 16.05
CA ASN A 40 16.64 -2.93 14.75
C ASN A 40 16.33 -4.42 14.92
N LYS A 41 17.01 -5.10 15.85
CA LYS A 41 16.80 -6.53 16.12
C LYS A 41 15.34 -6.85 16.51
N GLU A 42 14.72 -6.00 17.32
CA GLU A 42 13.31 -6.18 17.72
C GLU A 42 12.38 -5.94 16.54
N ILE A 43 12.60 -4.86 15.79
CA ILE A 43 11.86 -4.52 14.58
C ILE A 43 11.89 -5.67 13.58
N LEU A 44 13.07 -6.17 13.24
CA LEU A 44 13.25 -7.24 12.26
C LEU A 44 12.64 -8.57 12.73
N ASN A 45 12.75 -8.89 14.03
CA ASN A 45 12.12 -10.08 14.58
C ASN A 45 10.58 -10.00 14.49
N GLU A 46 9.97 -8.83 14.74
CA GLU A 46 8.53 -8.63 14.60
C GLU A 46 8.09 -8.71 13.13
N ILE A 47 8.82 -8.08 12.21
CA ILE A 47 8.55 -8.17 10.77
C ILE A 47 8.57 -9.64 10.33
N ASN A 48 9.64 -10.37 10.67
CA ASN A 48 9.78 -11.78 10.30
C ASN A 48 8.66 -12.64 10.89
N LYS A 49 8.30 -12.45 12.17
CA LYS A 49 7.18 -13.16 12.81
C LYS A 49 5.85 -12.88 12.10
N GLY A 50 5.60 -11.61 11.76
CA GLY A 50 4.38 -11.21 11.05
C GLY A 50 4.30 -11.85 9.67
N TYR A 51 5.38 -11.83 8.92
CA TYR A 51 5.46 -12.41 7.59
C TYR A 51 5.26 -13.93 7.60
N THR A 52 5.97 -14.64 8.48
CA THR A 52 5.80 -16.07 8.69
C THR A 52 4.35 -16.41 9.04
N ARG A 53 3.73 -15.63 9.93
CA ARG A 53 2.33 -15.87 10.32
C ARG A 53 1.36 -15.68 9.16
N LEU A 54 1.57 -14.68 8.32
CA LEU A 54 0.76 -14.49 7.12
C LEU A 54 0.93 -15.65 6.13
N GLN A 55 2.16 -16.13 5.91
CA GLN A 55 2.44 -17.27 5.04
C GLN A 55 1.76 -18.56 5.54
N GLU A 56 1.75 -18.82 6.85
CA GLU A 56 1.02 -19.95 7.44
C GLU A 56 -0.50 -19.85 7.21
N LEU A 57 -1.07 -18.64 7.27
CA LEU A 57 -2.51 -18.42 7.16
C LEU A 57 -3.03 -18.39 5.72
N PHE A 58 -2.22 -17.87 4.79
CA PHE A 58 -2.66 -17.54 3.42
C PHE A 58 -1.84 -18.20 2.31
N ILE A 59 -0.96 -19.11 2.66
CA ILE A 59 -0.07 -20.00 1.88
C ILE A 59 0.39 -19.45 0.50
N GLN A 60 -0.51 -19.20 -0.45
CA GLN A 60 -0.18 -18.83 -1.83
C GLN A 60 -0.49 -17.36 -2.19
N SER A 61 -1.14 -16.63 -1.29
CA SER A 61 -1.61 -15.26 -1.57
C SER A 61 -0.72 -14.16 -0.98
N VAL A 62 0.29 -14.53 -0.18
CA VAL A 62 1.18 -13.57 0.47
C VAL A 62 2.29 -13.15 -0.48
N GLN A 63 2.39 -11.84 -0.71
CA GLN A 63 3.44 -11.27 -1.54
C GLN A 63 4.55 -10.64 -0.68
N PRO A 64 5.81 -10.68 -1.13
CA PRO A 64 6.95 -10.14 -0.41
C PRO A 64 7.02 -8.60 -0.51
N ILE A 65 5.92 -7.94 -0.15
CA ILE A 65 5.79 -6.49 -0.14
C ILE A 65 5.52 -6.02 1.28
N PHE A 66 6.36 -5.14 1.78
CA PHE A 66 6.19 -4.55 3.10
C PHE A 66 5.41 -3.23 3.02
N VAL A 67 4.34 -3.11 3.78
CA VAL A 67 3.48 -1.92 3.83
C VAL A 67 3.57 -1.31 5.23
N PRO A 68 4.42 -0.29 5.46
CA PRO A 68 4.58 0.26 6.80
C PRO A 68 3.35 1.03 7.25
N PRO A 69 2.88 0.86 8.51
CA PRO A 69 1.82 1.66 9.09
C PRO A 69 2.08 3.16 8.96
N TRP A 70 1.03 3.92 8.74
CA TRP A 70 1.08 5.37 8.46
C TRP A 70 1.97 5.75 7.28
N ASN A 71 2.29 4.79 6.39
CA ASN A 71 3.20 4.98 5.26
C ASN A 71 4.61 5.46 5.69
N ARG A 72 5.10 4.99 6.84
CA ARG A 72 6.36 5.45 7.44
C ARG A 72 7.25 4.31 7.87
N ILE A 73 8.42 4.28 7.27
CA ILE A 73 9.57 3.47 7.65
C ILE A 73 10.82 4.33 7.53
N ASP A 74 11.75 4.21 8.46
CA ASP A 74 13.03 4.90 8.36
C ASP A 74 13.90 4.23 7.28
N ASP A 75 14.53 5.04 6.46
CA ASP A 75 15.24 4.57 5.26
C ASP A 75 16.39 3.59 5.61
N HIS A 76 16.98 3.69 6.82
CA HIS A 76 18.02 2.75 7.28
C HIS A 76 17.50 1.31 7.47
N LEU A 77 16.19 1.11 7.63
CA LEU A 77 15.58 -0.21 7.78
C LEU A 77 15.33 -0.89 6.42
N ILE A 78 15.30 -0.15 5.33
CA ILE A 78 14.95 -0.70 4.01
C ILE A 78 15.89 -1.83 3.57
N PRO A 79 17.24 -1.68 3.66
CA PRO A 79 18.14 -2.79 3.34
C PRO A 79 17.90 -4.02 4.21
N LEU A 80 17.63 -3.81 5.51
CA LEU A 80 17.39 -4.88 6.46
C LEU A 80 16.06 -5.62 6.20
N VAL A 81 15.04 -4.90 5.74
CA VAL A 81 13.77 -5.49 5.29
C VAL A 81 13.99 -6.34 4.04
N SER A 82 14.85 -5.89 3.12
CA SER A 82 15.25 -6.69 1.94
C SER A 82 15.94 -8.01 2.34
N GLU A 83 16.81 -7.98 3.35
CA GLU A 83 17.49 -9.18 3.88
C GLU A 83 16.49 -10.22 4.46
N LEU A 84 15.31 -9.80 4.87
CA LEU A 84 14.21 -10.69 5.29
C LEU A 84 13.42 -11.29 4.12
N GLY A 85 13.81 -11.01 2.86
CA GLY A 85 13.19 -11.55 1.66
C GLY A 85 12.06 -10.70 1.08
N PHE A 86 11.86 -9.47 1.57
CA PHE A 86 10.93 -8.56 0.91
C PHE A 86 11.56 -7.98 -0.36
N CYS A 87 10.79 -7.98 -1.46
CA CYS A 87 11.23 -7.47 -2.76
C CYS A 87 10.77 -6.04 -3.02
N ALA A 88 9.74 -5.61 -2.31
CA ALA A 88 9.21 -4.26 -2.46
C ALA A 88 8.70 -3.66 -1.14
N VAL A 89 8.58 -2.35 -1.14
CA VAL A 89 7.90 -1.56 -0.11
C VAL A 89 6.76 -0.77 -0.74
N SER A 90 5.64 -0.63 -0.02
CA SER A 90 4.51 0.18 -0.45
C SER A 90 4.21 1.26 0.57
N ALA A 91 4.22 2.50 0.14
CA ALA A 91 3.84 3.67 0.94
C ALA A 91 2.89 4.57 0.14
N PHE A 92 2.71 5.82 0.57
CA PHE A 92 1.85 6.78 -0.12
C PHE A 92 2.67 7.83 -0.88
N GLY A 93 2.27 8.10 -2.12
CA GLY A 93 2.81 9.17 -2.94
C GLY A 93 3.96 8.73 -3.84
N ARG A 94 4.80 9.70 -4.21
CA ARG A 94 5.91 9.46 -5.13
C ARG A 94 6.97 8.56 -4.50
N GLU A 95 7.67 7.83 -5.35
CA GLU A 95 8.84 7.08 -4.92
C GLU A 95 9.92 8.00 -4.34
N LYS A 96 10.56 7.53 -3.30
CA LYS A 96 11.72 8.20 -2.71
C LYS A 96 12.98 7.80 -3.46
N PRO A 97 13.84 8.76 -3.83
CA PRO A 97 15.15 8.43 -4.41
C PRO A 97 16.04 7.74 -3.38
N GLY A 98 16.94 6.88 -3.85
CA GLY A 98 17.92 6.20 -3.00
C GLY A 98 17.39 4.99 -2.24
N ILE A 99 16.17 4.57 -2.47
CA ILE A 99 15.60 3.31 -1.97
C ILE A 99 15.88 2.21 -3.00
N GLU A 100 16.62 1.18 -2.61
CA GLU A 100 17.00 0.08 -3.50
C GLU A 100 15.86 -0.93 -3.73
N LEU A 101 14.99 -1.12 -2.72
CA LEU A 101 13.79 -1.93 -2.88
C LEU A 101 12.82 -1.29 -3.88
N GLN A 102 12.16 -2.12 -4.67
CA GLN A 102 11.09 -1.66 -5.54
C GLN A 102 10.01 -0.93 -4.71
N GLN A 103 9.53 0.19 -5.23
CA GLN A 103 8.47 0.95 -4.57
C GLN A 103 7.17 0.82 -5.35
N ILE A 104 6.18 0.12 -4.76
CA ILE A 104 4.84 -0.05 -5.33
C ILE A 104 3.87 0.77 -4.49
N ASN A 105 3.86 2.08 -4.72
CA ASN A 105 3.14 3.02 -3.88
C ASN A 105 1.67 3.20 -4.28
N THR A 106 0.85 3.60 -3.30
CA THR A 106 -0.49 4.15 -3.54
C THR A 106 -0.40 5.67 -3.72
N HIS A 107 -1.36 6.25 -4.45
CA HIS A 107 -1.31 7.64 -4.88
C HIS A 107 -2.57 8.43 -4.58
N ILE A 108 -3.69 7.74 -4.39
CA ILE A 108 -5.01 8.31 -4.13
C ILE A 108 -5.55 7.69 -2.87
N ASP A 109 -5.77 8.49 -1.84
CA ASP A 109 -6.44 8.07 -0.60
C ASP A 109 -7.88 8.57 -0.62
N LEU A 110 -8.83 7.67 -0.36
CA LEU A 110 -10.25 7.99 -0.41
C LEU A 110 -10.78 8.59 0.91
N ILE A 111 -9.94 8.71 1.94
CA ILE A 111 -10.36 9.21 3.26
C ILE A 111 -9.79 10.61 3.53
N ASP A 112 -10.68 11.52 3.93
CA ASP A 112 -10.31 12.85 4.41
C ASP A 112 -9.84 12.81 5.88
N TRP A 113 -8.58 12.44 6.09
CA TRP A 113 -7.98 12.32 7.42
C TRP A 113 -7.91 13.62 8.23
N ARG A 114 -7.98 14.77 7.56
CA ARG A 114 -7.83 16.08 8.19
C ARG A 114 -9.16 16.77 8.50
N GLY A 115 -10.24 16.31 7.87
CA GLY A 115 -11.58 16.83 8.06
C GLY A 115 -12.53 15.80 8.66
N THR A 116 -13.42 15.27 7.84
CA THR A 116 -14.53 14.40 8.27
C THR A 116 -14.13 13.00 8.73
N ARG A 117 -12.95 12.53 8.33
CA ARG A 117 -12.49 11.13 8.44
C ARG A 117 -13.38 10.12 7.72
N GLY A 118 -14.27 10.59 6.84
CA GLY A 118 -15.07 9.80 5.90
C GLY A 118 -14.55 9.98 4.48
N PHE A 119 -15.43 9.75 3.51
CA PHE A 119 -15.09 9.87 2.10
C PHE A 119 -14.61 11.29 1.72
N VAL A 120 -13.54 11.36 0.96
CA VAL A 120 -12.95 12.63 0.50
C VAL A 120 -13.83 13.36 -0.52
N GLY A 121 -14.83 12.71 -1.05
CA GLY A 121 -15.71 13.21 -2.11
C GLY A 121 -15.30 12.79 -3.52
N GLU A 122 -16.30 12.59 -4.38
CA GLU A 122 -16.10 12.11 -5.76
C GLU A 122 -15.21 13.06 -6.58
N ASP A 123 -15.48 14.36 -6.52
CA ASP A 123 -14.71 15.36 -7.28
C ASP A 123 -13.23 15.37 -6.88
N VAL A 124 -12.94 15.31 -5.58
CA VAL A 124 -11.56 15.31 -5.07
C VAL A 124 -10.84 14.03 -5.49
N ALA A 125 -11.49 12.88 -5.40
CA ALA A 125 -10.93 11.59 -5.83
C ALA A 125 -10.65 11.56 -7.34
N LEU A 126 -11.58 12.06 -8.16
CA LEU A 126 -11.44 12.12 -9.63
C LEU A 126 -10.38 13.15 -10.06
N ILE A 127 -10.29 14.29 -9.41
CA ILE A 127 -9.22 15.28 -9.65
C ILE A 127 -7.85 14.65 -9.32
N ALA A 128 -7.74 13.94 -8.19
CA ALA A 128 -6.51 13.26 -7.82
C ALA A 128 -6.12 12.20 -8.86
N LEU A 129 -7.09 11.41 -9.35
CA LEU A 129 -6.86 10.42 -10.42
C LEU A 129 -6.42 11.09 -11.72
N SER A 130 -7.10 12.15 -12.13
CA SER A 130 -6.77 12.92 -13.33
C SER A 130 -5.34 13.49 -13.28
N ASN A 131 -4.95 14.03 -12.13
CA ASN A 131 -3.60 14.54 -11.91
C ASN A 131 -2.55 13.42 -12.03
N GLN A 132 -2.82 12.25 -11.46
CA GLN A 132 -1.93 11.09 -11.56
C GLN A 132 -1.81 10.58 -13.01
N LEU A 133 -2.89 10.56 -13.77
CA LEU A 133 -2.88 10.19 -15.19
C LEU A 133 -2.10 11.23 -16.03
N SER A 134 -2.31 12.51 -15.76
CA SER A 134 -1.58 13.61 -16.41
C SER A 134 -0.09 13.51 -16.14
N GLU A 135 0.31 13.28 -14.90
CA GLU A 135 1.72 13.11 -14.54
C GLU A 135 2.37 11.96 -15.32
N ARG A 136 1.72 10.79 -15.41
CA ARG A 136 2.25 9.64 -16.16
C ARG A 136 2.35 9.89 -17.66
N ARG A 137 1.44 10.69 -18.21
CA ARG A 137 1.45 11.08 -19.63
C ARG A 137 2.64 12.01 -19.96
N HIS A 138 2.98 12.91 -19.05
CA HIS A 138 4.00 13.94 -19.29
C HIS A 138 5.38 13.57 -18.73
N ASN A 139 5.45 12.67 -17.76
CA ASN A 139 6.71 12.26 -17.14
C ASN A 139 7.10 10.84 -17.57
N LYS A 140 8.11 10.74 -18.43
CA LYS A 140 8.61 9.44 -18.95
C LYS A 140 9.08 8.49 -17.85
N ASN A 141 9.56 9.00 -16.72
CA ASN A 141 10.07 8.16 -15.62
C ASN A 141 8.96 7.42 -14.86
N CYS A 142 7.71 7.88 -14.96
CA CYS A 142 6.56 7.22 -14.33
C CYS A 142 5.47 6.80 -15.32
N SER A 143 5.72 6.92 -16.64
CA SER A 143 4.71 6.64 -17.67
C SER A 143 4.19 5.20 -17.67
N LYS A 144 5.01 4.24 -17.21
CA LYS A 144 4.64 2.82 -17.11
C LYS A 144 4.22 2.39 -15.69
N LYS A 145 4.29 3.27 -14.71
CA LYS A 145 3.99 2.93 -13.31
C LYS A 145 2.49 2.93 -13.05
N ALA A 146 2.03 1.93 -12.32
CA ALA A 146 0.64 1.83 -11.91
C ALA A 146 0.22 3.01 -11.00
N ILE A 147 -1.07 3.32 -11.00
CA ILE A 147 -1.69 4.23 -10.03
C ILE A 147 -2.31 3.37 -8.94
N GLY A 148 -1.81 3.49 -7.71
CA GLY A 148 -2.38 2.80 -6.57
C GLY A 148 -3.49 3.64 -5.93
N LEU A 149 -4.64 3.00 -5.71
CA LEU A 149 -5.75 3.55 -4.94
C LEU A 149 -5.71 2.96 -3.52
N MET A 150 -5.71 3.81 -2.51
CA MET A 150 -5.68 3.39 -1.10
C MET A 150 -7.08 3.50 -0.49
N THR A 151 -7.52 2.41 0.13
CA THR A 151 -8.80 2.28 0.79
C THR A 151 -8.63 1.90 2.25
N HIS A 152 -9.60 2.24 3.10
CA HIS A 152 -9.57 2.00 4.55
C HIS A 152 -10.94 1.49 5.00
N HIS A 153 -11.18 0.19 4.85
CA HIS A 153 -12.50 -0.43 5.04
C HIS A 153 -13.19 -0.09 6.36
N LEU A 154 -12.44 0.17 7.44
CA LEU A 154 -13.02 0.58 8.72
C LEU A 154 -13.54 2.03 8.74
N ASN A 155 -13.15 2.84 7.75
CA ASN A 155 -13.54 4.25 7.62
C ASN A 155 -14.46 4.48 6.43
N HIS A 156 -14.78 3.43 5.65
CA HIS A 156 -15.67 3.58 4.50
C HIS A 156 -17.10 3.81 4.96
N ASP A 157 -17.69 4.87 4.44
CA ASP A 157 -19.11 5.15 4.48
C ASP A 157 -19.81 4.64 3.21
N LYS A 158 -21.12 4.84 3.10
CA LYS A 158 -21.90 4.42 1.93
C LYS A 158 -21.45 5.12 0.65
N GLU A 159 -21.00 6.36 0.73
CA GLU A 159 -20.56 7.13 -0.44
C GLU A 159 -19.21 6.62 -0.95
N THR A 160 -18.30 6.23 -0.06
CA THR A 160 -17.04 5.57 -0.44
C THR A 160 -17.30 4.28 -1.23
N TRP A 161 -18.23 3.43 -0.75
CA TRP A 161 -18.57 2.18 -1.43
C TRP A 161 -19.21 2.42 -2.79
N ARG A 162 -20.17 3.36 -2.90
CA ARG A 162 -20.80 3.75 -4.17
C ARG A 162 -19.77 4.27 -5.17
N PHE A 163 -18.84 5.11 -4.72
CA PHE A 163 -17.77 5.60 -5.57
C PHE A 163 -16.90 4.46 -6.10
N LEU A 164 -16.47 3.53 -5.23
CA LEU A 164 -15.67 2.38 -5.63
C LEU A 164 -16.41 1.48 -6.64
N GLU A 165 -17.68 1.18 -6.40
CA GLU A 165 -18.51 0.39 -7.34
C GLU A 165 -18.54 1.05 -8.72
N ARG A 166 -18.87 2.34 -8.78
CA ARG A 166 -18.93 3.09 -10.07
C ARG A 166 -17.56 3.17 -10.73
N LEU A 167 -16.50 3.43 -9.97
CA LEU A 167 -15.14 3.49 -10.50
C LEU A 167 -14.74 2.15 -11.13
N LEU A 168 -14.99 1.05 -10.45
CA LEU A 168 -14.70 -0.30 -10.94
C LEU A 168 -15.55 -0.64 -12.15
N GLU A 169 -16.87 -0.37 -12.12
CA GLU A 169 -17.78 -0.61 -13.23
C GLU A 169 -17.31 0.11 -14.51
N VAL A 170 -16.94 1.38 -14.41
CA VAL A 170 -16.49 2.17 -15.57
C VAL A 170 -15.12 1.71 -16.06
N THR A 171 -14.19 1.41 -15.14
CA THR A 171 -12.79 1.15 -15.50
C THR A 171 -12.52 -0.29 -15.91
N LEU A 172 -13.24 -1.28 -15.38
CA LEU A 172 -13.07 -2.69 -15.75
C LEU A 172 -13.49 -2.98 -17.21
N HIS A 173 -14.42 -2.20 -17.73
CA HIS A 173 -14.93 -2.35 -19.11
C HIS A 173 -14.29 -1.36 -20.10
N ASN A 174 -13.34 -0.54 -19.65
CA ASN A 174 -12.69 0.46 -20.50
C ASN A 174 -11.34 -0.05 -20.99
N SER A 175 -11.17 -0.15 -22.32
CA SER A 175 -9.91 -0.63 -22.92
C SER A 175 -8.69 0.25 -22.65
N ALA A 176 -8.90 1.51 -22.24
CA ALA A 176 -7.81 2.41 -21.84
C ALA A 176 -7.35 2.20 -20.38
N CYS A 177 -8.03 1.34 -19.61
CA CYS A 177 -7.70 1.03 -18.22
C CYS A 177 -7.40 -0.46 -18.07
N LYS A 178 -6.32 -0.77 -17.35
CA LYS A 178 -5.98 -2.14 -16.97
C LYS A 178 -5.72 -2.22 -15.48
N TRP A 179 -6.54 -2.96 -14.77
CA TRP A 179 -6.28 -3.34 -13.38
C TRP A 179 -5.19 -4.41 -13.35
N MET A 180 -4.15 -4.18 -12.56
CA MET A 180 -2.97 -5.04 -12.53
C MET A 180 -2.89 -5.77 -11.19
N PRO A 181 -2.74 -7.10 -11.17
CA PRO A 181 -2.33 -7.83 -9.98
C PRO A 181 -0.98 -7.31 -9.49
N VAL A 182 -0.80 -7.24 -8.17
CA VAL A 182 0.45 -6.72 -7.58
C VAL A 182 1.67 -7.58 -7.93
N GLU A 183 1.48 -8.86 -8.13
CA GLU A 183 2.51 -9.82 -8.61
C GLU A 183 3.10 -9.38 -9.94
N THR A 184 2.24 -8.95 -10.87
CA THR A 184 2.69 -8.45 -12.19
C THR A 184 3.53 -7.18 -12.04
N LEU A 185 3.31 -6.37 -11.00
CA LEU A 185 4.11 -5.17 -10.74
C LEU A 185 5.49 -5.52 -10.17
N LEU A 186 5.62 -6.62 -9.42
CA LEU A 186 6.91 -7.12 -8.94
C LEU A 186 7.80 -7.65 -10.06
N GLU A 187 7.22 -8.19 -11.14
CA GLU A 187 7.94 -8.77 -12.28
C GLU A 187 8.46 -7.71 -13.27
N GLN A 188 8.06 -6.45 -13.14
CA GLN A 188 8.41 -5.36 -14.08
C GLN A 188 9.72 -4.63 -13.74
N THR A 189 10.57 -5.20 -12.92
CA THR A 189 11.89 -4.64 -12.52
C THR A 189 12.99 -4.92 -13.52
#